data_76bd7f134765ee7c700d8edb9d07a703
#
_entry.id   76bd7f134765ee7c700d8edb9d07a703
#
_cell.length_a   1.000
_cell.length_b   1.000
_cell.length_c   1.000
_cell.angle_alpha   90.00
_cell.angle_beta   90.00
_cell.angle_gamma   90.00
#
_symmetry.space_group_name_H-M   'P 1'
#
loop_
_entity.id
_entity.type
_entity.pdbx_description
1 polymer ?
#
loop_
_entity_poly.entity_id
_entity_poly.type
_entity_poly.pdbx_seq_one_letter_code
_entity_poly.pdbx_strand_id
1 'polypeptide(L)'
;MNQVTPDLLTVGRIGVDLYPEQTGPLKDVRTFAKSLGGTATNVAVGAARLGHRTAVLTKVGPDGFGSYVREALTGFGVDASYVGTAEELLTPVVFCELDPPEDPPLLFYRLPVAPDLTLIPEDVPWDLVEQVPVLWVTGTGVSVEPARSTQFAMLERRGRPARDSGRHTVLDLDWRPMFWPSPEDARSEYDEMLDTATVVVGNRAEVEVAVGTAEPREAARRLLDRGVELALVKMGAEGVLVATEEDVAVVPPHLVEVVCGLGAGDAFGGALVHGLLSGWDPVRTAEYANAAGAVVASRLACADAMPTAAELDALVAPRGAHA
;
A
#
# COMPACT_ATOMS: atom_id res chain seq x y z
N MET A 1 0.16 -24.49 -19.00
CA MET A 1 -0.62 -24.36 -17.74
C MET A 1 -1.40 -23.07 -17.87
N ASN A 2 -2.72 -23.09 -17.75
CA ASN A 2 -3.47 -21.83 -17.66
C ASN A 2 -3.03 -21.12 -16.38
N GLN A 3 -2.26 -20.05 -16.48
CA GLN A 3 -1.99 -19.19 -15.33
C GLN A 3 -3.35 -18.64 -14.85
N VAL A 4 -3.69 -18.92 -13.62
CA VAL A 4 -4.92 -18.39 -13.01
C VAL A 4 -4.68 -16.91 -12.75
N THR A 5 -5.52 -16.06 -13.30
CA THR A 5 -5.41 -14.59 -13.13
C THR A 5 -5.38 -14.23 -11.65
N PRO A 6 -4.44 -13.40 -11.17
CA PRO A 6 -4.45 -12.89 -9.80
C PRO A 6 -5.68 -12.02 -9.54
N ASP A 7 -6.07 -11.93 -8.27
CA ASP A 7 -7.18 -11.09 -7.81
C ASP A 7 -6.72 -9.64 -7.58
N LEU A 8 -5.42 -9.47 -7.27
CA LEU A 8 -4.75 -8.19 -7.03
C LEU A 8 -3.44 -8.11 -7.81
N LEU A 9 -3.24 -7.01 -8.52
CA LEU A 9 -1.92 -6.58 -9.01
C LEU A 9 -1.56 -5.27 -8.31
N THR A 10 -0.43 -5.26 -7.58
CA THR A 10 0.14 -4.03 -7.02
C THR A 10 1.31 -3.56 -7.86
N VAL A 11 1.46 -2.24 -7.98
CA VAL A 11 2.55 -1.61 -8.75
C VAL A 11 3.29 -0.62 -7.88
N GLY A 12 4.61 -0.73 -7.79
CA GLY A 12 5.40 0.28 -7.08
C GLY A 12 6.57 -0.28 -6.27
N ARG A 13 6.82 0.37 -5.13
CA ARG A 13 8.04 0.18 -4.35
C ARG A 13 8.17 -1.23 -3.77
N ILE A 14 9.42 -1.69 -3.82
CA ILE A 14 9.89 -2.91 -3.19
C ILE A 14 11.29 -2.69 -2.62
N GLY A 15 11.64 -3.41 -1.57
CA GLY A 15 12.97 -3.36 -0.98
C GLY A 15 13.09 -4.23 0.25
N VAL A 16 14.15 -4.00 0.99
CA VAL A 16 14.43 -4.68 2.27
C VAL A 16 14.38 -3.63 3.38
N ASP A 17 13.49 -3.84 4.34
CA ASP A 17 13.44 -3.04 5.55
C ASP A 17 14.34 -3.68 6.62
N LEU A 18 15.16 -2.88 7.28
CA LEU A 18 16.05 -3.27 8.37
C LEU A 18 15.56 -2.65 9.68
N TYR A 19 15.04 -3.50 10.54
CA TYR A 19 14.52 -3.15 11.86
C TYR A 19 15.61 -3.33 12.91
N PRO A 20 15.89 -2.33 13.77
CA PRO A 20 16.86 -2.46 14.82
C PRO A 20 16.39 -3.46 15.88
N GLU A 21 17.30 -4.30 16.37
CA GLU A 21 17.04 -5.18 17.51
C GLU A 21 17.35 -4.50 18.86
N GLN A 22 17.78 -3.23 18.82
CA GLN A 22 18.02 -2.38 19.99
C GLN A 22 17.25 -1.06 19.84
N THR A 23 16.73 -0.56 20.95
CA THR A 23 16.09 0.77 21.02
C THR A 23 17.15 1.86 21.06
N GLY A 24 16.88 2.98 20.39
CA GLY A 24 17.74 4.15 20.38
C GLY A 24 18.16 4.59 18.97
N PRO A 25 18.98 5.62 18.86
CA PRO A 25 19.39 6.17 17.58
C PRO A 25 20.22 5.18 16.76
N LEU A 26 20.06 5.18 15.42
CA LEU A 26 20.71 4.24 14.50
C LEU A 26 22.22 4.14 14.69
N LYS A 27 22.90 5.22 15.08
CA LYS A 27 24.36 5.21 15.35
C LYS A 27 24.80 4.25 16.45
N ASP A 28 23.89 3.87 17.34
CA ASP A 28 24.16 3.00 18.49
C ASP A 28 23.62 1.56 18.27
N VAL A 29 22.87 1.34 17.19
CA VAL A 29 22.32 0.01 16.81
C VAL A 29 23.43 -0.85 16.22
N ARG A 30 23.48 -2.11 16.64
CA ARG A 30 24.51 -3.09 16.23
C ARG A 30 23.98 -4.20 15.34
N THR A 31 22.70 -4.58 15.52
CA THR A 31 22.07 -5.69 14.81
C THR A 31 20.71 -5.31 14.29
N PHE A 32 20.36 -5.89 13.15
CA PHE A 32 19.11 -5.63 12.45
C PHE A 32 18.46 -6.93 12.01
N ALA A 33 17.16 -7.04 12.20
CA ALA A 33 16.33 -8.03 11.52
C ALA A 33 15.91 -7.47 10.16
N LYS A 34 15.90 -8.30 9.11
CA LYS A 34 15.42 -7.89 7.79
C LYS A 34 14.00 -8.40 7.53
N SER A 35 13.21 -7.61 6.84
CA SER A 35 11.87 -7.96 6.35
C SER A 35 11.69 -7.44 4.92
N LEU A 36 10.66 -7.92 4.21
CA LEU A 36 10.21 -7.25 3.00
C LEU A 36 9.68 -5.86 3.33
N GLY A 37 9.97 -4.89 2.46
CA GLY A 37 9.47 -3.54 2.54
C GLY A 37 8.93 -3.02 1.21
N GLY A 38 8.30 -1.85 1.28
CA GLY A 38 7.66 -1.19 0.16
C GLY A 38 6.14 -1.37 0.18
N THR A 39 5.42 -0.24 0.08
CA THR A 39 3.97 -0.17 0.21
C THR A 39 3.24 -1.16 -0.70
N ALA A 40 3.55 -1.16 -2.00
CA ALA A 40 2.93 -2.08 -2.96
C ALA A 40 3.15 -3.55 -2.60
N THR A 41 4.36 -3.89 -2.14
CA THR A 41 4.73 -5.24 -1.71
C THR A 41 3.97 -5.67 -0.46
N ASN A 42 3.95 -4.80 0.53
CA ASN A 42 3.31 -5.08 1.82
C ASN A 42 1.79 -5.27 1.66
N VAL A 43 1.14 -4.47 0.81
CA VAL A 43 -0.29 -4.63 0.47
C VAL A 43 -0.54 -5.98 -0.20
N ALA A 44 0.32 -6.39 -1.16
CA ALA A 44 0.20 -7.69 -1.81
C ALA A 44 0.35 -8.85 -0.82
N VAL A 45 1.33 -8.78 0.11
CA VAL A 45 1.51 -9.77 1.17
C VAL A 45 0.32 -9.78 2.12
N GLY A 46 -0.18 -8.61 2.53
CA GLY A 46 -1.36 -8.51 3.39
C GLY A 46 -2.59 -9.20 2.76
N ALA A 47 -2.89 -8.92 1.50
CA ALA A 47 -3.99 -9.55 0.78
C ALA A 47 -3.76 -11.06 0.56
N ALA A 48 -2.51 -11.50 0.30
CA ALA A 48 -2.18 -12.93 0.17
C ALA A 48 -2.43 -13.70 1.48
N ARG A 49 -2.06 -13.12 2.64
CA ARG A 49 -2.32 -13.72 3.95
C ARG A 49 -3.81 -13.79 4.31
N LEU A 50 -4.63 -12.99 3.64
CA LEU A 50 -6.09 -13.03 3.71
C LEU A 50 -6.73 -13.96 2.66
N GLY A 51 -5.91 -14.72 1.91
CA GLY A 51 -6.35 -15.79 1.03
C GLY A 51 -6.55 -15.40 -0.43
N HIS A 52 -6.13 -14.20 -0.85
CA HIS A 52 -6.21 -13.76 -2.24
C HIS A 52 -4.96 -14.12 -3.04
N ARG A 53 -5.14 -14.31 -4.34
CA ARG A 53 -4.04 -14.48 -5.30
C ARG A 53 -3.52 -13.10 -5.68
N THR A 54 -2.27 -12.83 -5.35
CA THR A 54 -1.69 -11.50 -5.51
C THR A 54 -0.43 -11.56 -6.37
N ALA A 55 -0.16 -10.49 -7.09
CA ALA A 55 1.05 -10.29 -7.87
C ALA A 55 1.59 -8.88 -7.66
N VAL A 56 2.90 -8.71 -7.84
CA VAL A 56 3.57 -7.41 -7.73
C VAL A 56 4.31 -7.11 -9.04
N LEU A 57 4.00 -5.98 -9.66
CA LEU A 57 4.76 -5.42 -10.78
C LEU A 57 5.78 -4.42 -10.24
N THR A 58 7.06 -4.76 -10.35
CA THR A 58 8.18 -3.97 -9.82
C THR A 58 9.50 -4.43 -10.40
N LYS A 59 10.61 -3.82 -9.98
CA LYS A 59 11.98 -4.29 -10.27
C LYS A 59 12.85 -4.30 -9.01
N VAL A 60 13.86 -5.17 -9.03
CA VAL A 60 14.93 -5.27 -8.03
C VAL A 60 16.29 -5.29 -8.71
N GLY A 61 17.36 -5.14 -7.95
CA GLY A 61 18.73 -5.31 -8.44
C GLY A 61 19.13 -6.79 -8.61
N PRO A 62 20.21 -7.08 -9.37
CA PRO A 62 20.79 -8.43 -9.52
C PRO A 62 21.70 -8.78 -8.36
N ASP A 63 21.26 -8.54 -7.12
CA ASP A 63 22.02 -8.70 -5.90
C ASP A 63 21.35 -9.68 -4.90
N GLY A 64 22.03 -9.92 -3.76
CA GLY A 64 21.52 -10.85 -2.74
C GLY A 64 20.20 -10.41 -2.12
N PHE A 65 19.90 -9.10 -2.06
CA PHE A 65 18.62 -8.59 -1.59
C PHE A 65 17.52 -8.78 -2.64
N GLY A 66 17.83 -8.61 -3.94
CA GLY A 66 16.89 -8.92 -5.02
C GLY A 66 16.49 -10.40 -5.03
N SER A 67 17.42 -11.30 -4.78
CA SER A 67 17.14 -12.73 -4.61
C SER A 67 16.25 -12.97 -3.39
N TYR A 68 16.59 -12.39 -2.23
CA TYR A 68 15.80 -12.48 -1.01
C TYR A 68 14.34 -12.00 -1.22
N VAL A 69 14.18 -10.86 -1.88
CA VAL A 69 12.85 -10.29 -2.15
C VAL A 69 11.96 -11.25 -2.94
N ARG A 70 12.50 -11.87 -4.01
CA ARG A 70 11.75 -12.85 -4.82
C ARG A 70 11.38 -14.11 -4.03
N GLU A 71 12.33 -14.62 -3.23
CA GLU A 71 12.10 -15.78 -2.37
C GLU A 71 11.05 -15.48 -1.30
N ALA A 72 11.13 -14.32 -0.65
CA ALA A 72 10.21 -13.91 0.40
C ALA A 72 8.78 -13.70 -0.15
N LEU A 73 8.62 -13.03 -1.31
CA LEU A 73 7.32 -12.90 -1.99
C LEU A 73 6.70 -14.28 -2.23
N THR A 74 7.47 -15.20 -2.81
CA THR A 74 7.02 -16.57 -3.07
C THR A 74 6.65 -17.28 -1.76
N GLY A 75 7.42 -17.08 -0.70
CA GLY A 75 7.14 -17.62 0.64
C GLY A 75 5.84 -17.12 1.25
N PHE A 76 5.44 -15.89 0.95
CA PHE A 76 4.15 -15.32 1.34
C PHE A 76 2.99 -15.69 0.38
N GLY A 77 3.26 -16.43 -0.70
CA GLY A 77 2.26 -16.82 -1.68
C GLY A 77 1.94 -15.73 -2.71
N VAL A 78 2.80 -14.71 -2.84
CA VAL A 78 2.69 -13.65 -3.85
C VAL A 78 3.39 -14.10 -5.13
N ASP A 79 2.75 -13.92 -6.28
CA ASP A 79 3.33 -14.19 -7.59
C ASP A 79 4.44 -13.15 -7.90
N ALA A 80 5.68 -13.62 -7.91
CA ALA A 80 6.88 -12.82 -8.20
C ALA A 80 7.26 -12.83 -9.69
N SER A 81 6.45 -13.39 -10.59
CA SER A 81 6.79 -13.51 -12.03
C SER A 81 6.88 -12.15 -12.73
N TYR A 82 6.25 -11.11 -12.17
CA TYR A 82 6.30 -9.73 -12.68
C TYR A 82 7.33 -8.85 -11.94
N VAL A 83 8.21 -9.45 -11.15
CA VAL A 83 9.34 -8.74 -10.54
C VAL A 83 10.51 -8.76 -11.53
N GLY A 84 10.73 -7.66 -12.23
CA GLY A 84 11.83 -7.48 -13.18
C GLY A 84 13.19 -7.28 -12.51
N THR A 85 14.26 -7.22 -13.30
CA THR A 85 15.62 -6.91 -12.84
C THR A 85 16.10 -5.62 -13.49
N ALA A 86 16.66 -4.71 -12.71
CA ALA A 86 17.37 -3.53 -13.17
C ALA A 86 18.88 -3.80 -13.04
N GLU A 87 19.53 -4.19 -14.15
CA GLU A 87 20.89 -4.78 -14.15
C GLU A 87 21.97 -3.87 -13.54
N GLU A 88 21.78 -2.55 -13.59
CA GLU A 88 22.77 -1.58 -13.13
C GLU A 88 22.43 -0.96 -11.77
N LEU A 89 21.34 -1.38 -11.13
CA LEU A 89 20.85 -0.80 -9.88
C LEU A 89 20.85 -1.84 -8.76
N LEU A 90 20.99 -1.35 -7.52
CA LEU A 90 20.89 -2.21 -6.33
C LEU A 90 19.47 -2.23 -5.78
N THR A 91 19.11 -3.35 -5.17
CA THR A 91 17.84 -3.48 -4.45
C THR A 91 17.81 -2.50 -3.28
N PRO A 92 16.75 -1.66 -3.15
CA PRO A 92 16.67 -0.66 -2.10
C PRO A 92 16.66 -1.28 -0.70
N VAL A 93 17.29 -0.55 0.23
CA VAL A 93 17.28 -0.87 1.66
C VAL A 93 16.78 0.33 2.43
N VAL A 94 15.94 0.09 3.44
CA VAL A 94 15.40 1.10 4.33
C VAL A 94 15.75 0.74 5.77
N PHE A 95 16.37 1.66 6.50
CA PHE A 95 16.60 1.51 7.93
C PHE A 95 15.48 2.20 8.68
N CYS A 96 14.90 1.50 9.63
CA CYS A 96 13.90 2.02 10.56
C CYS A 96 14.59 2.43 11.86
N GLU A 97 14.23 3.58 12.44
CA GLU A 97 14.65 3.98 13.78
C GLU A 97 13.41 3.93 14.69
N LEU A 98 13.42 3.06 15.73
CA LEU A 98 12.26 2.83 16.59
C LEU A 98 12.11 3.89 17.71
N ASP A 99 12.26 5.17 17.38
CA ASP A 99 12.10 6.28 18.30
C ASP A 99 11.66 7.56 17.55
N PRO A 100 10.39 8.00 17.62
CA PRO A 100 9.25 7.38 18.34
C PRO A 100 8.67 6.15 17.57
N PRO A 101 8.13 5.16 18.29
CA PRO A 101 7.61 3.93 17.66
C PRO A 101 6.33 4.15 16.84
N GLU A 102 5.54 5.18 17.14
CA GLU A 102 4.29 5.49 16.44
C GLU A 102 4.53 6.01 15.02
N ASP A 103 5.62 6.77 14.81
CA ASP A 103 6.03 7.32 13.51
C ASP A 103 7.56 7.22 13.38
N PRO A 104 8.08 6.00 13.19
CA PRO A 104 9.52 5.75 13.20
C PRO A 104 10.20 6.44 12.01
N PRO A 105 11.28 7.21 12.24
CA PRO A 105 12.09 7.77 11.17
C PRO A 105 12.65 6.70 10.23
N LEU A 106 12.62 6.98 8.94
CA LEU A 106 13.10 6.07 7.90
C LEU A 106 14.26 6.66 7.13
N LEU A 107 15.33 5.89 6.99
CA LEU A 107 16.48 6.23 6.17
C LEU A 107 16.50 5.36 4.92
N PHE A 108 16.23 5.97 3.77
CA PHE A 108 16.11 5.29 2.48
C PHE A 108 17.44 5.26 1.71
N TYR A 109 17.90 4.08 1.36
CA TYR A 109 19.01 3.86 0.43
C TYR A 109 18.45 3.50 -0.95
N ARG A 110 18.05 4.52 -1.73
CA ARG A 110 17.36 4.41 -3.03
C ARG A 110 18.01 5.27 -4.14
N LEU A 111 19.19 5.84 -3.90
CA LEU A 111 19.86 6.71 -4.84
C LEU A 111 20.86 5.95 -5.73
N PRO A 112 21.13 6.43 -6.98
CA PRO A 112 20.57 7.65 -7.61
C PRO A 112 19.10 7.52 -8.03
N VAL A 113 18.63 6.30 -8.30
CA VAL A 113 17.25 5.95 -8.62
C VAL A 113 17.02 4.51 -8.16
N ALA A 114 15.80 4.18 -7.73
CA ALA A 114 15.47 2.82 -7.33
C ALA A 114 14.98 1.98 -8.54
N PRO A 115 15.22 0.67 -8.55
CA PRO A 115 14.79 -0.24 -9.62
C PRO A 115 13.30 -0.12 -9.98
N ASP A 116 12.41 0.00 -9.01
CA ASP A 116 10.97 0.14 -9.20
C ASP A 116 10.57 1.40 -10.00
N LEU A 117 11.40 2.44 -9.98
CA LEU A 117 11.22 3.67 -10.75
C LEU A 117 11.76 3.58 -12.19
N THR A 118 12.29 2.43 -12.60
CA THR A 118 12.75 2.16 -13.96
C THR A 118 11.81 1.27 -14.77
N LEU A 119 10.57 1.12 -14.33
CA LEU A 119 9.54 0.41 -15.09
C LEU A 119 9.29 1.11 -16.43
N ILE A 120 9.28 0.32 -17.51
CA ILE A 120 9.01 0.74 -18.89
C ILE A 120 7.83 -0.06 -19.46
N PRO A 121 7.19 0.36 -20.55
CA PRO A 121 6.04 -0.33 -21.12
C PRO A 121 6.26 -1.81 -21.44
N GLU A 122 7.50 -2.22 -21.74
CA GLU A 122 7.88 -3.59 -22.02
C GLU A 122 7.82 -4.52 -20.80
N ASP A 123 7.87 -3.95 -19.58
CA ASP A 123 7.74 -4.69 -18.33
C ASP A 123 6.29 -4.99 -17.97
N VAL A 124 5.33 -4.30 -18.59
CA VAL A 124 3.93 -4.29 -18.18
C VAL A 124 3.16 -5.49 -18.73
N PRO A 125 2.52 -6.30 -17.89
CA PRO A 125 1.58 -7.32 -18.31
C PRO A 125 0.22 -6.71 -18.71
N TRP A 126 0.14 -6.10 -19.88
CA TRP A 126 -0.99 -5.27 -20.31
C TRP A 126 -2.35 -5.95 -20.16
N ASP A 127 -2.49 -7.22 -20.59
CA ASP A 127 -3.74 -7.96 -20.47
C ASP A 127 -4.16 -8.13 -19.01
N LEU A 128 -3.18 -8.33 -18.11
CA LEU A 128 -3.46 -8.43 -16.66
C LEU A 128 -3.89 -7.07 -16.10
N VAL A 129 -3.22 -5.97 -16.44
CA VAL A 129 -3.59 -4.62 -16.02
C VAL A 129 -5.05 -4.30 -16.37
N GLU A 130 -5.48 -4.68 -17.59
CA GLU A 130 -6.85 -4.44 -18.05
C GLU A 130 -7.88 -5.30 -17.31
N GLN A 131 -7.52 -6.53 -16.93
CA GLN A 131 -8.49 -7.55 -16.50
C GLN A 131 -8.51 -7.80 -14.99
N VAL A 132 -7.41 -7.51 -14.27
CA VAL A 132 -7.31 -7.80 -12.84
C VAL A 132 -8.46 -7.15 -12.05
N PRO A 133 -9.11 -7.88 -11.12
CA PRO A 133 -10.17 -7.30 -10.30
C PRO A 133 -9.71 -6.03 -9.56
N VAL A 134 -8.57 -6.07 -8.88
CA VAL A 134 -8.03 -4.90 -8.18
C VAL A 134 -6.65 -4.57 -8.73
N LEU A 135 -6.50 -3.35 -9.28
CA LEU A 135 -5.21 -2.73 -9.56
C LEU A 135 -4.90 -1.73 -8.44
N TRP A 136 -3.78 -1.91 -7.77
CA TRP A 136 -3.29 -1.03 -6.71
C TRP A 136 -2.08 -0.25 -7.19
N VAL A 137 -2.18 1.07 -7.23
CA VAL A 137 -1.10 1.99 -7.58
C VAL A 137 -0.81 2.94 -6.43
N THR A 138 0.43 3.42 -6.36
CA THR A 138 0.86 4.35 -5.30
C THR A 138 1.32 5.68 -5.89
N GLY A 139 1.04 6.78 -5.20
CA GLY A 139 1.52 8.10 -5.63
C GLY A 139 3.04 8.17 -5.79
N THR A 140 3.80 7.51 -4.92
CA THR A 140 5.27 7.46 -5.07
C THR A 140 5.73 6.77 -6.35
N GLY A 141 4.90 5.91 -6.96
CA GLY A 141 5.23 5.20 -8.20
C GLY A 141 5.36 6.11 -9.41
N VAL A 142 4.72 7.28 -9.38
CA VAL A 142 4.75 8.27 -10.49
C VAL A 142 5.69 9.45 -10.21
N SER A 143 6.56 9.34 -9.19
CA SER A 143 7.45 10.46 -8.81
C SER A 143 8.58 10.72 -9.81
N VAL A 144 8.99 9.74 -10.61
CA VAL A 144 10.17 9.82 -11.51
C VAL A 144 9.91 9.06 -12.82
N GLU A 145 10.48 9.58 -13.92
CA GLU A 145 10.53 8.85 -15.20
C GLU A 145 11.56 7.70 -15.16
N PRO A 146 11.35 6.62 -15.92
CA PRO A 146 10.26 6.35 -16.86
C PRO A 146 9.01 5.72 -16.22
N ALA A 147 9.04 5.38 -14.92
CA ALA A 147 7.93 4.73 -14.24
C ALA A 147 6.64 5.57 -14.25
N ARG A 148 6.77 6.92 -14.19
CA ARG A 148 5.65 7.85 -14.29
C ARG A 148 4.85 7.62 -15.57
N SER A 149 5.47 7.85 -16.73
CA SER A 149 4.80 7.68 -18.03
C SER A 149 4.27 6.27 -18.23
N THR A 150 4.98 5.25 -17.73
CA THR A 150 4.55 3.86 -17.80
C THR A 150 3.28 3.62 -16.99
N GLN A 151 3.21 4.12 -15.75
CA GLN A 151 2.04 3.94 -14.91
C GLN A 151 0.84 4.75 -15.42
N PHE A 152 1.04 5.94 -15.94
CA PHE A 152 -0.05 6.68 -16.60
C PHE A 152 -0.58 5.93 -17.83
N ALA A 153 0.28 5.35 -18.66
CA ALA A 153 -0.16 4.50 -19.76
C ALA A 153 -0.95 3.27 -19.29
N MET A 154 -0.59 2.68 -18.14
CA MET A 154 -1.35 1.59 -17.53
C MET A 154 -2.74 2.05 -17.08
N LEU A 155 -2.83 3.21 -16.42
CA LEU A 155 -4.08 3.78 -15.94
C LEU A 155 -4.99 4.18 -17.10
N GLU A 156 -4.44 4.83 -18.13
CA GLU A 156 -5.16 5.20 -19.35
C GLU A 156 -5.75 3.97 -20.05
N ARG A 157 -4.92 2.93 -20.25
CA ARG A 157 -5.33 1.69 -20.92
C ARG A 157 -6.40 0.94 -20.14
N ARG A 158 -6.29 0.88 -18.80
CA ARG A 158 -7.32 0.30 -17.94
C ARG A 158 -8.59 1.13 -17.93
N GLY A 159 -8.46 2.45 -18.01
CA GLY A 159 -9.54 3.42 -17.83
C GLY A 159 -10.15 3.32 -16.43
N ARG A 160 -11.17 4.13 -16.15
CA ARG A 160 -11.94 3.99 -14.91
C ARG A 160 -12.89 2.80 -15.05
N PRO A 161 -12.79 1.75 -14.21
CA PRO A 161 -13.75 0.65 -14.22
C PRO A 161 -15.18 1.16 -13.96
N ALA A 162 -16.17 0.55 -14.62
CA ALA A 162 -17.56 0.87 -14.36
C ALA A 162 -17.94 0.47 -12.92
N ARG A 163 -18.76 1.28 -12.25
CA ARG A 163 -19.13 1.14 -10.83
C ARG A 163 -19.55 -0.29 -10.45
N ASP A 164 -20.39 -0.92 -11.23
CA ASP A 164 -20.92 -2.25 -10.93
C ASP A 164 -20.11 -3.40 -11.56
N SER A 165 -18.91 -3.13 -12.03
CA SER A 165 -18.08 -4.14 -12.71
C SER A 165 -17.40 -5.14 -11.74
N GLY A 166 -17.38 -4.85 -10.45
CA GLY A 166 -16.59 -5.59 -9.45
C GLY A 166 -15.08 -5.40 -9.61
N ARG A 167 -14.66 -4.41 -10.42
CA ARG A 167 -13.26 -4.07 -10.65
C ARG A 167 -12.94 -2.71 -10.03
N HIS A 168 -11.77 -2.61 -9.41
CA HIS A 168 -11.33 -1.41 -8.72
C HIS A 168 -9.94 -0.97 -9.18
N THR A 169 -9.73 0.33 -9.33
CA THR A 169 -8.41 0.97 -9.38
C THR A 169 -8.25 1.71 -8.07
N VAL A 170 -7.37 1.20 -7.21
CA VAL A 170 -7.08 1.79 -5.89
C VAL A 170 -5.85 2.66 -6.01
N LEU A 171 -5.99 3.94 -5.68
CA LEU A 171 -4.90 4.89 -5.50
C LEU A 171 -4.59 5.01 -4.01
N ASP A 172 -3.43 4.51 -3.60
CA ASP A 172 -2.83 4.83 -2.33
C ASP A 172 -1.97 6.09 -2.51
N LEU A 173 -2.32 7.14 -1.81
CA LEU A 173 -1.63 8.41 -1.98
C LEU A 173 -0.15 8.33 -1.59
N ASP A 174 0.21 7.52 -0.57
CA ASP A 174 1.60 7.19 -0.17
C ASP A 174 2.59 8.36 -0.41
N TRP A 175 2.22 9.57 0.02
CA TRP A 175 3.08 10.72 -0.19
C TRP A 175 4.30 10.67 0.72
N ARG A 176 5.48 10.80 0.09
CA ARG A 176 6.77 10.83 0.77
C ARG A 176 7.51 12.10 0.33
N PRO A 177 7.63 13.13 1.17
CA PRO A 177 8.22 14.42 0.78
C PRO A 177 9.57 14.29 0.09
N MET A 178 10.41 13.34 0.53
CA MET A 178 11.77 13.14 0.00
C MET A 178 11.81 12.59 -1.43
N PHE A 179 10.69 12.15 -1.99
CA PHE A 179 10.64 11.62 -3.37
C PHE A 179 10.09 12.65 -4.38
N TRP A 180 9.74 13.84 -3.92
CA TRP A 180 9.15 14.88 -4.74
C TRP A 180 9.94 16.18 -4.64
N PRO A 181 10.07 16.96 -5.74
CA PRO A 181 10.65 18.29 -5.68
C PRO A 181 9.83 19.25 -4.79
N SER A 182 8.49 19.16 -4.87
CA SER A 182 7.55 19.93 -4.06
C SER A 182 6.21 19.20 -3.88
N PRO A 183 5.37 19.61 -2.91
CA PRO A 183 3.99 19.11 -2.80
C PRO A 183 3.12 19.44 -4.03
N GLU A 184 3.40 20.55 -4.70
CA GLU A 184 2.69 20.99 -5.91
C GLU A 184 2.97 20.05 -7.09
N ASP A 185 4.21 19.58 -7.24
CA ASP A 185 4.58 18.59 -8.26
C ASP A 185 3.82 17.27 -7.99
N ALA A 186 3.78 16.81 -6.74
CA ALA A 186 3.03 15.61 -6.38
C ALA A 186 1.52 15.77 -6.65
N ARG A 187 0.95 16.93 -6.34
CA ARG A 187 -0.47 17.24 -6.59
C ARG A 187 -0.82 17.16 -8.07
N SER A 188 0.04 17.66 -8.94
CA SER A 188 -0.18 17.61 -10.38
C SER A 188 -0.34 16.17 -10.88
N GLU A 189 0.52 15.27 -10.40
CA GLU A 189 0.48 13.86 -10.78
C GLU A 189 -0.74 13.14 -10.15
N TYR A 190 -1.06 13.45 -8.89
CA TYR A 190 -2.26 12.89 -8.23
C TYR A 190 -3.55 13.31 -8.93
N ASP A 191 -3.61 14.55 -9.44
CA ASP A 191 -4.74 15.05 -10.21
C ASP A 191 -5.04 14.16 -11.43
N GLU A 192 -4.01 13.75 -12.16
CA GLU A 192 -4.14 12.85 -13.31
C GLU A 192 -4.53 11.40 -12.86
N MET A 193 -3.91 10.89 -11.79
CA MET A 193 -4.25 9.55 -11.27
C MET A 193 -5.70 9.45 -10.79
N LEU A 194 -6.25 10.54 -10.22
CA LEU A 194 -7.63 10.60 -9.73
C LEU A 194 -8.67 10.45 -10.86
N ASP A 195 -8.32 10.74 -12.11
CA ASP A 195 -9.23 10.58 -13.25
C ASP A 195 -9.59 9.12 -13.54
N THR A 196 -8.79 8.17 -13.05
CA THR A 196 -9.00 6.72 -13.24
C THR A 196 -9.27 5.96 -11.96
N ALA A 197 -8.98 6.53 -10.80
CA ALA A 197 -9.17 5.88 -9.51
C ALA A 197 -10.66 5.71 -9.17
N THR A 198 -11.04 4.52 -8.68
CA THR A 198 -12.36 4.25 -8.11
C THR A 198 -12.33 4.28 -6.59
N VAL A 199 -11.19 3.94 -5.99
CA VAL A 199 -10.97 3.94 -4.55
C VAL A 199 -9.71 4.74 -4.24
N VAL A 200 -9.78 5.63 -3.27
CA VAL A 200 -8.62 6.42 -2.80
C VAL A 200 -8.43 6.21 -1.30
N VAL A 201 -7.20 5.93 -0.91
CA VAL A 201 -6.81 5.81 0.49
C VAL A 201 -5.60 6.70 0.79
N GLY A 202 -5.66 7.42 1.91
CA GLY A 202 -4.57 8.27 2.36
C GLY A 202 -4.77 8.75 3.80
N ASN A 203 -3.74 9.32 4.40
CA ASN A 203 -3.83 10.03 5.67
C ASN A 203 -4.10 11.53 5.45
N ARG A 204 -4.24 12.31 6.55
CA ARG A 204 -4.53 13.76 6.47
C ARG A 204 -3.50 14.55 5.66
N ALA A 205 -2.21 14.26 5.83
CA ALA A 205 -1.16 14.96 5.09
C ALA A 205 -1.16 14.57 3.61
N GLU A 206 -1.44 13.32 3.31
CA GLU A 206 -1.53 12.80 1.95
C GLU A 206 -2.72 13.41 1.19
N VAL A 207 -3.91 13.48 1.81
CA VAL A 207 -5.07 14.13 1.17
C VAL A 207 -4.90 15.64 1.05
N GLU A 208 -4.17 16.29 1.97
CA GLU A 208 -3.84 17.71 1.85
C GLU A 208 -3.01 17.98 0.59
N VAL A 209 -2.03 17.14 0.30
CA VAL A 209 -1.27 17.23 -0.94
C VAL A 209 -2.16 16.95 -2.14
N ALA A 210 -2.94 15.88 -2.12
CA ALA A 210 -3.72 15.46 -3.27
C ALA A 210 -4.87 16.43 -3.63
N VAL A 211 -5.61 16.91 -2.64
CA VAL A 211 -6.83 17.72 -2.89
C VAL A 211 -6.86 19.06 -2.16
N GLY A 212 -5.75 19.48 -1.54
CA GLY A 212 -5.58 20.82 -0.98
C GLY A 212 -6.27 21.07 0.35
N THR A 213 -6.59 20.03 1.11
CA THR A 213 -7.15 20.15 2.47
C THR A 213 -6.84 18.91 3.31
N ALA A 214 -6.44 19.14 4.58
CA ALA A 214 -6.24 18.09 5.59
C ALA A 214 -7.53 17.77 6.37
N GLU A 215 -8.63 18.53 6.16
CA GLU A 215 -9.91 18.27 6.81
C GLU A 215 -10.56 17.05 6.17
N PRO A 216 -10.81 15.95 6.92
CA PRO A 216 -11.16 14.66 6.33
C PRO A 216 -12.45 14.65 5.52
N ARG A 217 -13.51 15.33 6.02
CA ARG A 217 -14.81 15.37 5.32
C ARG A 217 -14.73 16.17 4.03
N GLU A 218 -14.04 17.30 4.05
CA GLU A 218 -13.85 18.12 2.87
C GLU A 218 -12.92 17.44 1.86
N ALA A 219 -11.87 16.75 2.32
CA ALA A 219 -10.99 15.97 1.47
C ALA A 219 -11.76 14.84 0.76
N ALA A 220 -12.52 14.06 1.52
CA ALA A 220 -13.36 12.99 0.96
C ALA A 220 -14.38 13.55 -0.06
N ARG A 221 -15.05 14.66 0.25
CA ARG A 221 -15.97 15.30 -0.69
C ARG A 221 -15.26 15.67 -2.02
N ARG A 222 -14.06 16.28 -1.95
CA ARG A 222 -13.30 16.65 -3.15
C ARG A 222 -12.87 15.43 -3.96
N LEU A 223 -12.55 14.31 -3.31
CA LEU A 223 -12.25 13.05 -3.99
C LEU A 223 -13.49 12.49 -4.71
N LEU A 224 -14.64 12.48 -4.03
CA LEU A 224 -15.91 12.04 -4.61
C LEU A 224 -16.34 12.93 -5.79
N ASP A 225 -16.16 14.25 -5.68
CA ASP A 225 -16.43 15.22 -6.78
C ASP A 225 -15.58 14.93 -8.05
N ARG A 226 -14.44 14.22 -7.90
CA ARG A 226 -13.60 13.73 -9.02
C ARG A 226 -14.07 12.38 -9.58
N GLY A 227 -15.15 11.82 -9.04
CA GLY A 227 -15.73 10.55 -9.47
C GLY A 227 -15.13 9.31 -8.77
N VAL A 228 -14.34 9.49 -7.70
CA VAL A 228 -13.97 8.41 -6.80
C VAL A 228 -15.25 7.83 -6.16
N GLU A 229 -15.34 6.52 -6.06
CA GLU A 229 -16.53 5.84 -5.52
C GLU A 229 -16.42 5.62 -4.01
N LEU A 230 -15.20 5.42 -3.51
CA LEU A 230 -14.89 5.18 -2.12
C LEU A 230 -13.63 5.95 -1.71
N ALA A 231 -13.78 6.90 -0.81
CA ALA A 231 -12.69 7.66 -0.22
C ALA A 231 -12.47 7.23 1.25
N LEU A 232 -11.22 6.87 1.60
CA LEU A 232 -10.82 6.47 2.94
C LEU A 232 -9.73 7.42 3.43
N VAL A 233 -10.05 8.22 4.45
CA VAL A 233 -9.10 9.16 5.07
C VAL A 233 -8.69 8.64 6.44
N LYS A 234 -7.45 8.17 6.55
CA LYS A 234 -6.86 7.67 7.81
C LYS A 234 -6.56 8.86 8.74
N MET A 235 -7.03 8.80 9.98
CA MET A 235 -6.93 9.89 10.97
C MET A 235 -6.15 9.48 12.22
N GLY A 236 -5.34 8.41 12.13
CA GLY A 236 -4.57 7.88 13.26
C GLY A 236 -5.46 7.42 14.40
N ALA A 237 -5.25 7.98 15.60
CA ALA A 237 -6.03 7.63 16.81
C ALA A 237 -7.52 7.99 16.71
N GLU A 238 -7.95 8.79 15.75
CA GLU A 238 -9.35 9.12 15.52
C GLU A 238 -10.05 8.11 14.58
N GLY A 239 -9.33 7.12 14.05
CA GLY A 239 -9.88 6.09 13.17
C GLY A 239 -9.77 6.44 11.69
N VAL A 240 -10.79 6.06 10.92
CA VAL A 240 -10.85 6.27 9.46
C VAL A 240 -12.20 6.87 9.08
N LEU A 241 -12.17 7.97 8.33
CA LEU A 241 -13.35 8.48 7.66
C LEU A 241 -13.53 7.68 6.35
N VAL A 242 -14.72 7.13 6.19
CA VAL A 242 -15.17 6.36 5.02
C VAL A 242 -16.27 7.16 4.35
N ALA A 243 -16.11 7.46 3.07
CA ALA A 243 -17.09 8.24 2.33
C ALA A 243 -17.38 7.62 0.96
N THR A 244 -18.65 7.55 0.64
CA THR A 244 -19.20 7.26 -0.69
C THR A 244 -20.12 8.41 -1.11
N GLU A 245 -20.68 8.36 -2.30
CA GLU A 245 -21.69 9.32 -2.74
C GLU A 245 -22.94 9.31 -1.83
N GLU A 246 -23.26 8.16 -1.24
CA GLU A 246 -24.49 7.92 -0.49
C GLU A 246 -24.32 8.18 1.02
N ASP A 247 -23.14 7.91 1.59
CA ASP A 247 -22.93 7.94 3.04
C ASP A 247 -21.50 8.34 3.45
N VAL A 248 -21.38 8.89 4.66
CA VAL A 248 -20.12 9.27 5.29
C VAL A 248 -20.11 8.80 6.75
N ALA A 249 -19.23 7.88 7.07
CA ALA A 249 -19.06 7.34 8.42
C ALA A 249 -17.63 7.55 8.95
N VAL A 250 -17.49 7.56 10.27
CA VAL A 250 -16.18 7.47 10.95
C VAL A 250 -16.12 6.12 11.65
N VAL A 251 -15.17 5.30 11.22
CA VAL A 251 -14.90 3.99 11.82
C VAL A 251 -13.82 4.15 12.87
N PRO A 252 -14.08 3.79 14.14
CA PRO A 252 -13.11 3.97 15.22
C PRO A 252 -11.89 3.05 15.04
N PRO A 253 -10.72 3.40 15.60
CA PRO A 253 -9.53 2.55 15.55
C PRO A 253 -9.67 1.37 16.53
N HIS A 254 -8.93 0.29 16.26
CA HIS A 254 -8.62 -0.70 17.27
C HIS A 254 -7.45 -0.21 18.12
N LEU A 255 -7.66 -0.02 19.44
CA LEU A 255 -6.62 0.46 20.34
C LEU A 255 -5.66 -0.68 20.69
N VAL A 256 -4.37 -0.46 20.46
CA VAL A 256 -3.27 -1.38 20.78
C VAL A 256 -2.10 -0.60 21.36
N GLU A 257 -1.21 -1.30 22.07
CA GLU A 257 0.11 -0.77 22.39
C GLU A 257 0.97 -0.79 21.12
N VAL A 258 1.47 0.37 20.72
CA VAL A 258 2.25 0.50 19.48
C VAL A 258 3.69 0.08 19.72
N VAL A 259 4.15 -0.93 18.98
CA VAL A 259 5.54 -1.39 18.92
C VAL A 259 6.27 -0.75 17.74
N CYS A 260 5.60 -0.70 16.57
CA CYS A 260 6.12 -0.04 15.38
C CYS A 260 4.95 0.35 14.47
N GLY A 261 4.76 1.64 14.22
CA GLY A 261 3.69 2.17 13.34
C GLY A 261 3.91 1.89 11.85
N LEU A 262 5.14 1.51 11.45
CA LEU A 262 5.48 1.23 10.06
C LEU A 262 4.72 0.00 9.55
N GLY A 263 4.12 0.10 8.37
CA GLY A 263 3.36 -0.99 7.74
C GLY A 263 1.90 -1.10 8.17
N ALA A 264 1.44 -0.35 9.19
CA ALA A 264 0.03 -0.35 9.59
C ALA A 264 -0.90 0.12 8.45
N GLY A 265 -0.46 1.12 7.68
CA GLY A 265 -1.16 1.58 6.47
C GLY A 265 -1.22 0.53 5.38
N ASP A 266 -0.14 -0.23 5.19
CA ASP A 266 -0.07 -1.29 4.18
C ASP A 266 -0.95 -2.49 4.58
N ALA A 267 -1.00 -2.83 5.88
CA ALA A 267 -1.92 -3.84 6.41
C ALA A 267 -3.39 -3.42 6.23
N PHE A 268 -3.69 -2.15 6.50
CA PHE A 268 -4.99 -1.57 6.17
C PHE A 268 -5.30 -1.76 4.69
N GLY A 269 -4.35 -1.48 3.80
CA GLY A 269 -4.48 -1.65 2.34
C GLY A 269 -4.77 -3.09 1.93
N GLY A 270 -4.04 -4.06 2.48
CA GLY A 270 -4.28 -5.49 2.22
C GLY A 270 -5.68 -5.95 2.65
N ALA A 271 -6.15 -5.48 3.80
CA ALA A 271 -7.49 -5.77 4.31
C ALA A 271 -8.59 -4.99 3.55
N LEU A 272 -8.31 -3.77 3.08
CA LEU A 272 -9.19 -3.03 2.17
C LEU A 272 -9.43 -3.83 0.89
N VAL A 273 -8.36 -4.37 0.28
CA VAL A 273 -8.48 -5.25 -0.90
C VAL A 273 -9.35 -6.48 -0.60
N HIS A 274 -9.17 -7.09 0.59
CA HIS A 274 -9.99 -8.22 1.00
C HIS A 274 -11.48 -7.86 1.06
N GLY A 275 -11.84 -6.72 1.64
CA GLY A 275 -13.23 -6.25 1.69
C GLY A 275 -13.82 -5.97 0.31
N LEU A 276 -13.06 -5.29 -0.57
CA LEU A 276 -13.47 -5.02 -1.95
C LEU A 276 -13.75 -6.30 -2.74
N LEU A 277 -12.83 -7.27 -2.70
CA LEU A 277 -12.97 -8.56 -3.38
C LEU A 277 -14.08 -9.44 -2.79
N SER A 278 -14.42 -9.24 -1.52
CA SER A 278 -15.51 -9.95 -0.83
C SER A 278 -16.86 -9.27 -1.01
N GLY A 279 -16.93 -8.11 -1.66
CA GLY A 279 -18.16 -7.35 -1.85
C GLY A 279 -18.77 -6.84 -0.54
N TRP A 280 -17.95 -6.55 0.48
CA TRP A 280 -18.42 -6.03 1.75
C TRP A 280 -18.82 -4.55 1.62
N ASP A 281 -19.72 -4.10 2.50
CA ASP A 281 -20.00 -2.68 2.63
C ASP A 281 -18.74 -1.90 3.09
N PRO A 282 -18.66 -0.60 2.78
CA PRO A 282 -17.47 0.21 3.06
C PRO A 282 -17.11 0.32 4.55
N VAL A 283 -18.11 0.35 5.44
CA VAL A 283 -17.90 0.49 6.89
C VAL A 283 -17.27 -0.79 7.44
N ARG A 284 -17.84 -1.96 7.13
CA ARG A 284 -17.29 -3.26 7.50
C ARG A 284 -15.87 -3.45 6.95
N THR A 285 -15.65 -3.05 5.71
CA THR A 285 -14.32 -3.09 5.09
C THR A 285 -13.31 -2.27 5.89
N ALA A 286 -13.67 -1.05 6.29
CA ALA A 286 -12.79 -0.19 7.07
C ALA A 286 -12.58 -0.68 8.52
N GLU A 287 -13.59 -1.31 9.15
CA GLU A 287 -13.43 -1.96 10.46
C GLU A 287 -12.38 -3.07 10.42
N TYR A 288 -12.46 -3.92 9.40
CA TYR A 288 -11.51 -5.01 9.21
C TYR A 288 -10.10 -4.49 8.86
N ALA A 289 -10.03 -3.43 8.06
CA ALA A 289 -8.78 -2.77 7.70
C ALA A 289 -8.13 -2.07 8.90
N ASN A 290 -8.91 -1.41 9.77
CA ASN A 290 -8.42 -0.85 11.04
C ASN A 290 -7.85 -1.93 11.96
N ALA A 291 -8.51 -3.10 12.05
CA ALA A 291 -8.02 -4.24 12.82
C ALA A 291 -6.67 -4.74 12.29
N ALA A 292 -6.53 -4.85 10.96
CA ALA A 292 -5.27 -5.26 10.33
C ALA A 292 -4.13 -4.27 10.63
N GLY A 293 -4.39 -2.97 10.50
CA GLY A 293 -3.43 -1.93 10.85
C GLY A 293 -3.00 -1.99 12.31
N ALA A 294 -3.93 -2.21 13.24
CA ALA A 294 -3.66 -2.35 14.67
C ALA A 294 -2.79 -3.58 14.97
N VAL A 295 -3.05 -4.73 14.33
CA VAL A 295 -2.24 -5.93 14.51
C VAL A 295 -0.79 -5.67 14.09
N VAL A 296 -0.56 -5.04 12.94
CA VAL A 296 0.80 -4.74 12.47
C VAL A 296 1.45 -3.71 13.39
N ALA A 297 0.75 -2.64 13.80
CA ALA A 297 1.29 -1.64 14.73
C ALA A 297 1.74 -2.23 16.09
N SER A 298 1.14 -3.34 16.53
CA SER A 298 1.52 -4.05 17.75
C SER A 298 2.69 -5.03 17.61
N ARG A 299 3.31 -5.09 16.41
CA ARG A 299 4.40 -6.02 16.08
C ARG A 299 5.61 -5.27 15.52
N LEU A 300 6.76 -5.92 15.53
CA LEU A 300 7.94 -5.45 14.80
C LEU A 300 7.95 -6.08 13.40
N ALA A 301 8.22 -5.28 12.39
CA ALA A 301 8.23 -5.60 10.95
C ALA A 301 6.91 -5.32 10.21
N CYS A 302 7.00 -5.19 8.87
CA CYS A 302 5.84 -4.96 8.00
C CYS A 302 5.28 -6.28 7.45
N ALA A 303 5.88 -6.81 6.39
CA ALA A 303 5.36 -8.00 5.70
C ALA A 303 5.22 -9.22 6.62
N ASP A 304 6.23 -9.48 7.46
CA ASP A 304 6.22 -10.61 8.41
C ASP A 304 5.14 -10.46 9.50
N ALA A 305 4.76 -9.21 9.80
CA ALA A 305 3.75 -8.88 10.82
C ALA A 305 2.31 -8.91 10.29
N MET A 306 2.09 -9.03 8.97
CA MET A 306 0.76 -9.03 8.37
C MET A 306 -0.13 -10.11 8.98
N PRO A 307 -1.37 -9.80 9.39
CA PRO A 307 -2.28 -10.76 10.00
C PRO A 307 -2.82 -11.78 8.99
N THR A 308 -3.23 -12.92 9.50
CA THR A 308 -4.06 -13.89 8.79
C THR A 308 -5.55 -13.57 8.96
N ALA A 309 -6.40 -14.13 8.11
CA ALA A 309 -7.85 -13.99 8.25
C ALA A 309 -8.35 -14.47 9.63
N ALA A 310 -7.83 -15.60 10.13
CA ALA A 310 -8.22 -16.13 11.43
C ALA A 310 -7.88 -15.20 12.61
N GLU A 311 -6.75 -14.48 12.54
CA GLU A 311 -6.38 -13.48 13.55
C GLU A 311 -7.32 -12.27 13.52
N LEU A 312 -7.67 -11.79 12.33
CA LEU A 312 -8.59 -10.66 12.18
C LEU A 312 -10.02 -11.03 12.57
N ASP A 313 -10.52 -12.19 12.13
CA ASP A 313 -11.85 -12.67 12.50
C ASP A 313 -12.02 -12.79 14.01
N ALA A 314 -10.99 -13.25 14.72
CA ALA A 314 -11.00 -13.33 16.17
C ALA A 314 -11.01 -11.93 16.84
N LEU A 315 -10.40 -10.92 16.20
CA LEU A 315 -10.33 -9.56 16.74
C LEU A 315 -11.61 -8.76 16.51
N VAL A 316 -12.25 -8.90 15.34
CA VAL A 316 -13.48 -8.17 14.98
C VAL A 316 -14.76 -8.91 15.39
N ALA A 317 -14.67 -10.16 15.87
CA ALA A 317 -15.81 -10.89 16.38
C ALA A 317 -16.52 -10.08 17.50
N PRO A 318 -17.87 -10.03 17.54
CA PRO A 318 -18.58 -9.32 18.60
C PRO A 318 -18.13 -9.85 19.97
N ARG A 319 -17.63 -8.96 20.83
CA ARG A 319 -17.32 -9.29 22.23
C ARG A 319 -18.63 -9.59 22.96
N GLY A 320 -19.14 -10.82 22.88
CA GLY A 320 -20.44 -11.17 23.50
C GLY A 320 -20.93 -12.60 23.32
N ALA A 321 -20.16 -13.49 22.71
CA ALA A 321 -20.61 -14.91 22.53
C ALA A 321 -20.06 -15.89 23.60
N HIS A 322 -19.47 -15.38 24.70
CA HIS A 322 -19.04 -16.19 25.83
C HIS A 322 -19.66 -15.62 27.12
N ALA A 323 -20.89 -16.04 27.41
CA ALA A 323 -21.52 -16.01 28.70
C ALA A 323 -22.11 -17.39 28.98
#